data_b672aee12135225255433a945a79659b
#
_entry.id   b672aee12135225255433a945a79659b
#
_cell.length_a   1.000
_cell.length_b   1.000
_cell.length_c   1.000
_cell.angle_alpha   90.00
_cell.angle_beta   90.00
_cell.angle_gamma   90.00
#
_symmetry.space_group_name_H-M   'P 1'
#
loop_
_entity.id
_entity.type
_entity.pdbx_description
1 polymer ?
#
loop_
_entity_poly.entity_id
_entity_poly.type
_entity_poly.pdbx_seq_one_letter_code
_entity_poly.pdbx_strand_id
1 'polypeptide(L)'
;MTVSRLVPLGQRVHSCPMDTPRYLSGQFLLAMPGMGDPRFDRAVIAICVHDEDGAVGIGIGHQRAGIGLRALLAQLGLEPGDAPDAPVHHGGPVEPGRGFVLHSDDWGGQDTIAVSGLGALTGTIDVLRAIAEGRGPSRYLVALGYAGWGEGQLDEEMTRPGWFAADGRKEILFETPTAERWVATFKAEGIDPRLLDSGAGAA
;
A
#
# COMPACT_ATOMS: atom_id res chain seq x y z
N MET A 1 -25.59 21.17 -66.27
CA MET A 1 -25.51 22.18 -65.20
C MET A 1 -25.60 21.45 -63.89
N THR A 2 -24.43 21.12 -63.31
CA THR A 2 -24.32 20.31 -62.12
C THR A 2 -23.91 21.24 -60.96
N VAL A 3 -24.80 21.36 -59.98
CA VAL A 3 -24.55 22.19 -58.81
C VAL A 3 -23.87 21.32 -57.75
N SER A 4 -22.59 21.60 -57.47
CA SER A 4 -21.79 20.95 -56.45
C SER A 4 -22.22 21.48 -55.07
N ARG A 5 -22.71 20.61 -54.21
CA ARG A 5 -23.07 20.90 -52.81
C ARG A 5 -21.82 20.79 -51.92
N LEU A 6 -21.39 21.89 -51.36
CA LEU A 6 -20.36 21.96 -50.30
C LEU A 6 -20.92 21.35 -49.01
N VAL A 7 -20.24 20.35 -48.49
CA VAL A 7 -20.47 19.75 -47.18
C VAL A 7 -19.68 20.58 -46.16
N PRO A 8 -20.30 21.08 -45.07
CA PRO A 8 -19.56 21.79 -44.01
C PRO A 8 -18.73 20.80 -43.18
N LEU A 9 -17.45 21.16 -43.00
CA LEU A 9 -16.55 20.50 -42.05
C LEU A 9 -17.17 20.52 -40.62
N GLY A 10 -17.56 19.35 -40.14
CA GLY A 10 -17.93 19.18 -38.76
C GLY A 10 -16.75 19.44 -37.85
N GLN A 11 -16.91 20.39 -36.97
CA GLN A 11 -16.01 20.64 -35.85
C GLN A 11 -15.90 19.34 -35.03
N ARG A 12 -14.70 18.75 -34.97
CA ARG A 12 -14.38 17.76 -33.97
C ARG A 12 -14.32 18.49 -32.65
N VAL A 13 -15.38 18.37 -31.84
CA VAL A 13 -15.29 18.62 -30.41
C VAL A 13 -14.30 17.59 -29.85
N HIS A 14 -13.13 18.08 -29.48
CA HIS A 14 -12.24 17.35 -28.61
C HIS A 14 -12.97 17.25 -27.27
N SER A 15 -13.63 16.13 -27.03
CA SER A 15 -13.97 15.74 -25.68
C SER A 15 -12.64 15.56 -24.96
N CYS A 16 -12.34 16.46 -24.02
CA CYS A 16 -11.37 16.19 -22.96
C CYS A 16 -11.71 14.84 -22.36
N PRO A 17 -10.76 13.92 -22.21
CA PRO A 17 -11.02 12.76 -21.37
C PRO A 17 -11.38 13.31 -20.00
N MET A 18 -12.58 13.03 -19.53
CA MET A 18 -12.94 13.22 -18.14
C MET A 18 -11.88 12.47 -17.35
N ASP A 19 -11.18 13.17 -16.43
CA ASP A 19 -10.22 12.57 -15.52
C ASP A 19 -10.92 11.40 -14.81
N THR A 20 -10.63 10.17 -15.26
CA THR A 20 -11.01 8.97 -14.53
C THR A 20 -10.28 9.06 -13.20
N PRO A 21 -10.94 8.96 -12.06
CA PRO A 21 -10.28 8.98 -10.76
C PRO A 21 -9.10 8.02 -10.81
N ARG A 22 -7.91 8.52 -10.52
CA ARG A 22 -6.71 7.69 -10.56
C ARG A 22 -6.61 6.95 -9.24
N TYR A 23 -7.29 5.81 -9.14
CA TYR A 23 -7.18 4.96 -7.98
C TYR A 23 -5.76 4.47 -7.76
N LEU A 24 -5.33 4.46 -6.48
CA LEU A 24 -3.95 4.17 -6.07
C LEU A 24 -3.74 2.71 -5.65
N SER A 25 -4.70 1.82 -5.90
CA SER A 25 -4.56 0.39 -5.58
C SER A 25 -3.29 -0.19 -6.20
N GLY A 26 -2.46 -0.84 -5.38
CA GLY A 26 -1.18 -1.38 -5.79
C GLY A 26 -0.02 -0.39 -5.76
N GLN A 27 -0.25 0.85 -5.36
CA GLN A 27 0.81 1.85 -5.15
C GLN A 27 1.26 1.92 -3.69
N PHE A 28 2.41 2.50 -3.46
CA PHE A 28 2.88 2.88 -2.13
C PHE A 28 2.61 4.36 -1.88
N LEU A 29 2.13 4.65 -0.68
CA LEU A 29 1.97 6.01 -0.18
C LEU A 29 3.07 6.29 0.82
N LEU A 30 3.92 7.28 0.53
CA LEU A 30 5.05 7.65 1.36
C LEU A 30 4.76 8.97 2.07
N ALA A 31 5.02 8.99 3.37
CA ALA A 31 4.97 10.25 4.10
C ALA A 31 6.14 11.15 3.69
N MET A 32 5.82 12.38 3.29
CA MET A 32 6.82 13.40 2.98
C MET A 32 7.51 13.90 4.27
N PRO A 33 8.78 14.25 4.22
CA PRO A 33 9.45 14.90 5.33
C PRO A 33 8.69 16.15 5.80
N GLY A 34 8.59 16.34 7.13
CA GLY A 34 7.90 17.50 7.66
C GLY A 34 6.37 17.41 7.71
N MET A 35 5.79 16.25 7.51
CA MET A 35 4.33 16.00 7.58
C MET A 35 3.71 16.40 8.95
N GLY A 36 4.54 16.62 9.98
CA GLY A 36 4.12 17.17 11.28
C GLY A 36 3.50 16.15 12.23
N ASP A 37 3.07 14.99 11.78
CA ASP A 37 2.57 13.91 12.64
C ASP A 37 3.65 12.82 12.81
N PRO A 38 4.25 12.70 14.02
CA PRO A 38 5.34 11.74 14.25
C PRO A 38 4.92 10.27 14.07
N ARG A 39 3.62 9.97 14.05
CA ARG A 39 3.12 8.61 13.78
C ARG A 39 3.37 8.17 12.33
N PHE A 40 3.52 9.15 11.43
CA PHE A 40 3.77 8.90 10.00
C PHE A 40 5.21 9.23 9.59
N ASP A 41 6.11 9.50 10.55
CA ASP A 41 7.52 9.74 10.20
C ASP A 41 8.05 8.57 9.34
N ARG A 42 8.47 8.88 8.10
CA ARG A 42 8.94 7.90 7.10
C ARG A 42 7.99 6.72 6.88
N ALA A 43 6.69 6.95 7.04
CA ALA A 43 5.71 5.90 6.79
C ALA A 43 5.72 5.49 5.30
N VAL A 44 5.56 4.20 5.08
CA VAL A 44 5.26 3.59 3.78
C VAL A 44 4.02 2.75 3.95
N ILE A 45 2.98 3.05 3.17
CA ILE A 45 1.69 2.36 3.21
C ILE A 45 1.44 1.74 1.84
N ALA A 46 1.24 0.44 1.77
CA ALA A 46 0.80 -0.23 0.56
C ALA A 46 -0.71 -0.07 0.43
N ILE A 47 -1.18 0.62 -0.59
CA ILE A 47 -2.61 0.79 -0.86
C ILE A 47 -3.14 -0.50 -1.49
N CYS A 48 -4.00 -1.19 -0.76
CA CYS A 48 -4.54 -2.49 -1.15
C CYS A 48 -5.86 -2.35 -1.91
N VAL A 49 -6.70 -1.43 -1.48
CA VAL A 49 -7.98 -1.07 -2.11
C VAL A 49 -8.05 0.44 -2.22
N HIS A 50 -8.52 0.95 -3.34
CA HIS A 50 -8.93 2.33 -3.51
C HIS A 50 -10.00 2.37 -4.60
N ASP A 51 -11.19 2.80 -4.24
CA ASP A 51 -12.36 2.90 -5.10
C ASP A 51 -13.26 4.08 -4.68
N GLU A 52 -14.48 4.14 -5.18
CA GLU A 52 -15.44 5.19 -4.87
C GLU A 52 -15.89 5.21 -3.41
N ASP A 53 -15.84 4.08 -2.71
CA ASP A 53 -16.23 3.95 -1.31
C ASP A 53 -15.09 4.35 -0.33
N GLY A 54 -13.85 4.48 -0.82
CA GLY A 54 -12.70 4.90 -0.03
C GLY A 54 -11.42 4.11 -0.31
N ALA A 55 -10.53 4.04 0.68
CA ALA A 55 -9.27 3.32 0.54
C ALA A 55 -8.87 2.55 1.81
N VAL A 56 -8.17 1.44 1.58
CA VAL A 56 -7.54 0.62 2.63
C VAL A 56 -6.07 0.43 2.28
N GLY A 57 -5.20 0.73 3.23
CA GLY A 57 -3.76 0.55 3.10
C GLY A 57 -3.16 -0.17 4.29
N ILE A 58 -2.07 -0.87 4.06
CA ILE A 58 -1.29 -1.58 5.08
C ILE A 58 0.07 -0.91 5.24
N GLY A 59 0.36 -0.43 6.46
CA GLY A 59 1.67 0.11 6.80
C GLY A 59 2.75 -0.97 6.73
N ILE A 60 3.81 -0.68 5.98
CA ILE A 60 4.93 -1.59 5.75
C ILE A 60 6.28 -0.98 6.16
N GLY A 61 6.29 0.30 6.55
CA GLY A 61 7.50 1.05 6.90
C GLY A 61 7.97 0.88 8.35
N HIS A 62 7.16 0.33 9.24
CA HIS A 62 7.49 0.19 10.65
C HIS A 62 7.16 -1.20 11.18
N GLN A 63 8.06 -1.74 12.00
CA GLN A 63 7.81 -2.98 12.73
C GLN A 63 7.13 -2.68 14.07
N ARG A 64 6.26 -3.57 14.50
CA ARG A 64 5.67 -3.51 15.83
C ARG A 64 6.66 -4.05 16.86
N ALA A 65 7.07 -3.20 17.78
CA ALA A 65 8.01 -3.61 18.82
C ALA A 65 7.40 -4.69 19.74
N GLY A 66 8.23 -5.64 20.15
CA GLY A 66 7.88 -6.63 21.17
C GLY A 66 7.05 -7.81 20.71
N ILE A 67 6.71 -7.94 19.41
CA ILE A 67 5.99 -9.09 18.88
C ILE A 67 6.55 -9.54 17.53
N GLY A 68 6.94 -10.82 17.44
CA GLY A 68 7.25 -11.51 16.19
C GLY A 68 6.12 -12.44 15.77
N LEU A 69 6.19 -12.96 14.56
CA LEU A 69 5.17 -13.83 13.99
C LEU A 69 4.91 -15.07 14.86
N ARG A 70 5.96 -15.74 15.34
CA ARG A 70 5.81 -16.95 16.18
C ARG A 70 5.06 -16.65 17.48
N ALA A 71 5.36 -15.51 18.13
CA ALA A 71 4.64 -15.07 19.31
C ALA A 71 3.18 -14.72 19.01
N LEU A 72 2.92 -14.07 17.87
CA LEU A 72 1.55 -13.78 17.43
C LEU A 72 0.75 -15.07 17.18
N LEU A 73 1.32 -16.05 16.50
CA LEU A 73 0.69 -17.35 16.26
C LEU A 73 0.32 -18.04 17.60
N ALA A 74 1.25 -18.08 18.55
CA ALA A 74 1.01 -18.64 19.87
C ALA A 74 -0.12 -17.92 20.63
N GLN A 75 -0.19 -16.57 20.57
CA GLN A 75 -1.29 -15.79 21.16
C GLN A 75 -2.65 -16.10 20.53
N LEU A 76 -2.67 -16.49 19.26
CA LEU A 76 -3.88 -16.91 18.54
C LEU A 76 -4.24 -18.39 18.75
N GLY A 77 -3.47 -19.11 19.58
CA GLY A 77 -3.67 -20.54 19.83
C GLY A 77 -3.25 -21.42 18.65
N LEU A 78 -2.38 -20.91 17.78
CA LEU A 78 -1.77 -21.65 16.67
C LEU A 78 -0.35 -22.08 17.07
N GLU A 79 -0.06 -23.36 16.89
CA GLU A 79 1.33 -23.83 17.02
C GLU A 79 2.19 -23.18 15.91
N PRO A 80 3.30 -22.52 16.25
CA PRO A 80 4.11 -21.82 15.23
C PRO A 80 4.71 -22.72 14.16
N GLY A 81 4.85 -24.01 14.39
CA GLY A 81 5.31 -24.99 13.39
C GLY A 81 6.54 -24.54 12.62
N ASP A 82 6.45 -24.58 11.30
CA ASP A 82 7.51 -24.20 10.36
C ASP A 82 7.60 -22.69 10.10
N ALA A 83 6.71 -21.88 10.71
CA ALA A 83 6.74 -20.43 10.52
C ALA A 83 8.08 -19.83 10.97
N PRO A 84 8.75 -19.03 10.11
CA PRO A 84 9.95 -18.30 10.50
C PRO A 84 9.63 -17.26 11.59
N ASP A 85 10.63 -16.83 12.33
CA ASP A 85 10.49 -15.70 13.24
C ASP A 85 10.58 -14.38 12.46
N ALA A 86 9.51 -14.06 11.76
CA ALA A 86 9.39 -12.87 10.94
C ALA A 86 8.84 -11.68 11.76
N PRO A 87 9.19 -10.43 11.40
CA PRO A 87 8.63 -9.25 12.06
C PRO A 87 7.14 -9.12 11.77
N VAL A 88 6.40 -8.59 12.74
CA VAL A 88 5.03 -8.10 12.58
C VAL A 88 5.07 -6.59 12.39
N HIS A 89 4.36 -6.08 11.39
CA HIS A 89 4.37 -4.67 11.03
C HIS A 89 3.22 -3.91 11.70
N HIS A 90 3.40 -2.61 11.87
CA HIS A 90 2.35 -1.68 12.27
C HIS A 90 1.55 -1.30 11.03
N GLY A 91 0.45 -2.01 10.77
CA GLY A 91 -0.37 -1.84 9.57
C GLY A 91 -1.14 -0.53 9.52
N GLY A 92 -1.46 0.05 10.69
CA GLY A 92 -2.16 1.32 10.78
C GLY A 92 -2.93 1.51 12.09
N PRO A 93 -3.60 2.66 12.25
CA PRO A 93 -4.27 3.02 13.49
C PRO A 93 -5.66 2.36 13.67
N VAL A 94 -6.26 1.88 12.57
CA VAL A 94 -7.60 1.29 12.62
C VAL A 94 -7.50 -0.19 13.01
N GLU A 95 -8.35 -0.62 13.94
CA GLU A 95 -8.39 -2.00 14.44
C GLU A 95 -6.99 -2.59 14.77
N PRO A 96 -6.21 -2.00 15.69
CA PRO A 96 -4.80 -2.35 15.90
C PRO A 96 -4.53 -3.78 16.38
N GLY A 97 -5.58 -4.53 16.72
CA GLY A 97 -5.53 -5.96 17.07
C GLY A 97 -5.87 -6.89 15.90
N ARG A 98 -6.38 -6.38 14.79
CA ARG A 98 -6.75 -7.19 13.63
C ARG A 98 -5.54 -7.49 12.76
N GLY A 99 -5.33 -8.77 12.45
CA GLY A 99 -4.24 -9.24 11.61
C GLY A 99 -4.57 -9.14 10.11
N PHE A 100 -3.56 -8.74 9.34
CA PHE A 100 -3.58 -8.75 7.88
C PHE A 100 -2.28 -9.34 7.36
N VAL A 101 -2.36 -10.06 6.26
CA VAL A 101 -1.19 -10.61 5.56
C VAL A 101 -1.20 -10.14 4.12
N LEU A 102 -0.23 -9.31 3.76
CA LEU A 102 0.12 -9.05 2.36
C LEU A 102 0.99 -10.19 1.87
N HIS A 103 0.68 -10.79 0.73
CA HIS A 103 1.38 -11.99 0.27
C HIS A 103 1.42 -12.11 -1.25
N SER A 104 2.31 -13.00 -1.71
CA SER A 104 2.39 -13.39 -3.12
C SER A 104 1.11 -14.10 -3.58
N ASP A 105 0.84 -14.05 -4.88
CA ASP A 105 -0.37 -14.55 -5.55
C ASP A 105 -0.38 -16.08 -5.74
N ASP A 106 0.60 -16.80 -5.16
CA ASP A 106 0.69 -18.27 -5.18
C ASP A 106 -0.14 -18.96 -4.09
N TRP A 107 -0.88 -18.20 -3.28
CA TRP A 107 -1.77 -18.69 -2.24
C TRP A 107 -3.09 -17.90 -2.25
N GLY A 108 -4.17 -18.56 -1.88
CA GLY A 108 -5.47 -17.93 -1.73
C GLY A 108 -6.34 -18.70 -0.73
N GLY A 109 -7.08 -17.98 0.10
CA GLY A 109 -8.01 -18.50 1.09
C GLY A 109 -9.32 -17.71 1.09
N GLN A 110 -10.08 -17.83 2.18
CA GLN A 110 -11.29 -17.03 2.37
C GLN A 110 -10.94 -15.54 2.47
N ASP A 111 -11.76 -14.70 1.88
CA ASP A 111 -11.62 -13.23 1.91
C ASP A 111 -10.25 -12.70 1.42
N THR A 112 -9.58 -13.48 0.55
CA THR A 112 -8.38 -13.02 -0.13
C THR A 112 -8.77 -12.07 -1.26
N ILE A 113 -8.23 -10.86 -1.22
CA ILE A 113 -8.41 -9.85 -2.28
C ILE A 113 -7.11 -9.63 -3.04
N ALA A 114 -7.21 -9.55 -4.37
CA ALA A 114 -6.05 -9.23 -5.20
C ALA A 114 -5.64 -7.77 -5.02
N VAL A 115 -4.34 -7.53 -4.90
CA VAL A 115 -3.74 -6.20 -4.84
C VAL A 115 -2.91 -5.98 -6.10
N SER A 116 -3.34 -5.05 -6.94
CA SER A 116 -2.72 -4.80 -8.25
C SER A 116 -1.19 -4.69 -8.16
N GLY A 117 -0.48 -5.49 -8.94
CA GLY A 117 0.99 -5.46 -8.99
C GLY A 117 1.74 -5.95 -7.74
N LEU A 118 1.08 -6.10 -6.58
CA LEU A 118 1.72 -6.48 -5.32
C LEU A 118 1.44 -7.92 -4.87
N GLY A 119 0.35 -8.54 -5.33
CA GLY A 119 -0.06 -9.87 -4.92
C GLY A 119 -1.46 -9.88 -4.33
N ALA A 120 -1.62 -10.24 -3.06
CA ALA A 120 -2.93 -10.32 -2.42
C ALA A 120 -2.89 -9.90 -0.95
N LEU A 121 -4.05 -9.55 -0.41
CA LEU A 121 -4.27 -9.25 1.00
C LEU A 121 -5.29 -10.23 1.57
N THR A 122 -4.97 -10.86 2.70
CA THR A 122 -5.88 -11.73 3.45
C THR A 122 -5.98 -11.26 4.90
N GLY A 123 -7.22 -11.12 5.41
CA GLY A 123 -7.50 -10.69 6.79
C GLY A 123 -8.04 -11.81 7.68
N THR A 124 -8.04 -13.06 7.22
CA THR A 124 -8.57 -14.22 7.95
C THR A 124 -7.46 -15.11 8.52
N ILE A 125 -7.77 -15.89 9.56
CA ILE A 125 -6.79 -16.68 10.31
C ILE A 125 -6.24 -17.88 9.51
N ASP A 126 -6.90 -18.25 8.42
CA ASP A 126 -6.51 -19.37 7.57
C ASP A 126 -5.13 -19.17 6.93
N VAL A 127 -4.78 -17.95 6.52
CA VAL A 127 -3.44 -17.66 5.99
C VAL A 127 -2.35 -17.84 7.06
N LEU A 128 -2.60 -17.42 8.29
CA LEU A 128 -1.65 -17.60 9.39
C LEU A 128 -1.48 -19.09 9.75
N ARG A 129 -2.57 -19.85 9.72
CA ARG A 129 -2.53 -21.30 9.90
C ARG A 129 -1.75 -21.98 8.77
N ALA A 130 -2.01 -21.59 7.54
CA ALA A 130 -1.26 -22.13 6.38
C ALA A 130 0.24 -21.83 6.47
N ILE A 131 0.62 -20.63 6.93
CA ILE A 131 2.03 -20.26 7.18
C ILE A 131 2.64 -21.15 8.27
N ALA A 132 1.94 -21.35 9.38
CA ALA A 132 2.41 -22.21 10.48
C ALA A 132 2.60 -23.68 10.06
N GLU A 133 1.79 -24.16 9.13
CA GLU A 133 1.84 -25.53 8.58
C GLU A 133 2.79 -25.66 7.36
N GLY A 134 3.54 -24.63 6.99
CA GLY A 134 4.44 -24.66 5.83
C GLY A 134 3.74 -24.73 4.47
N ARG A 135 2.44 -24.39 4.42
CA ARG A 135 1.59 -24.42 3.20
C ARG A 135 1.07 -23.04 2.81
N GLY A 136 1.63 -22.01 3.43
CA GLY A 136 1.29 -20.61 3.18
C GLY A 136 1.90 -20.08 1.87
N PRO A 137 1.69 -18.77 1.60
CA PRO A 137 2.31 -18.10 0.46
C PRO A 137 3.83 -18.10 0.57
N SER A 138 4.52 -18.12 -0.58
CA SER A 138 5.99 -18.15 -0.63
C SER A 138 6.63 -16.87 -0.12
N ARG A 139 5.94 -15.72 -0.25
CA ARG A 139 6.37 -14.42 0.27
C ARG A 139 5.19 -13.77 0.98
N TYR A 140 5.45 -13.23 2.14
CA TYR A 140 4.41 -12.55 2.91
C TYR A 140 4.98 -11.53 3.90
N LEU A 141 4.11 -10.63 4.31
CA LEU A 141 4.33 -9.63 5.34
C LEU A 141 3.10 -9.62 6.24
N VAL A 142 3.32 -9.81 7.54
CA VAL A 142 2.24 -9.77 8.54
C VAL A 142 2.17 -8.39 9.18
N ALA A 143 0.96 -7.85 9.29
CA ALA A 143 0.72 -6.56 9.91
C ALA A 143 -0.47 -6.63 10.86
N LEU A 144 -0.48 -5.76 11.88
CA LEU A 144 -1.60 -5.56 12.78
C LEU A 144 -2.17 -4.15 12.59
N GLY A 145 -3.49 -4.07 12.41
CA GLY A 145 -4.21 -2.86 12.06
C GLY A 145 -4.07 -2.50 10.58
N TYR A 146 -4.75 -1.43 10.18
CA TYR A 146 -4.72 -0.89 8.83
C TYR A 146 -4.90 0.64 8.84
N ALA A 147 -4.58 1.30 7.73
CA ALA A 147 -4.94 2.67 7.45
C ALA A 147 -6.19 2.68 6.58
N GLY A 148 -7.20 3.45 6.96
CA GLY A 148 -8.47 3.54 6.24
C GLY A 148 -8.79 4.98 5.92
N TRP A 149 -9.31 5.22 4.74
CA TRP A 149 -9.84 6.49 4.26
C TRP A 149 -11.28 6.29 3.80
N GLY A 150 -12.17 7.20 4.18
CA GLY A 150 -13.54 7.22 3.67
C GLY A 150 -13.61 7.69 2.22
N GLU A 151 -14.83 7.72 1.66
CA GLU A 151 -15.15 8.17 0.30
C GLU A 151 -14.44 9.51 0.00
N GLY A 152 -13.62 9.57 -1.05
CA GLY A 152 -12.89 10.74 -1.52
C GLY A 152 -11.83 11.31 -0.56
N GLN A 153 -11.67 10.77 0.65
CA GLN A 153 -10.75 11.31 1.65
C GLN A 153 -9.30 11.21 1.19
N LEU A 154 -8.89 10.07 0.64
CA LEU A 154 -7.51 9.90 0.16
C LEU A 154 -7.23 10.84 -1.02
N ASP A 155 -8.18 10.99 -1.94
CA ASP A 155 -8.04 11.91 -3.07
C ASP A 155 -7.86 13.35 -2.59
N GLU A 156 -8.63 13.77 -1.58
CA GLU A 156 -8.48 15.10 -0.97
C GLU A 156 -7.11 15.26 -0.28
N GLU A 157 -6.66 14.26 0.47
CA GLU A 157 -5.34 14.29 1.12
C GLU A 157 -4.20 14.37 0.09
N MET A 158 -4.33 13.71 -1.05
CA MET A 158 -3.35 13.76 -2.15
C MET A 158 -3.25 15.12 -2.84
N THR A 159 -4.23 16.02 -2.68
CA THR A 159 -4.14 17.40 -3.18
C THR A 159 -3.27 18.31 -2.32
N ARG A 160 -2.91 17.86 -1.11
CA ARG A 160 -2.13 18.61 -0.12
C ARG A 160 -0.72 18.05 0.01
N PRO A 161 0.27 18.88 0.40
CA PRO A 161 1.58 18.36 0.78
C PRO A 161 1.47 17.41 1.98
N GLY A 162 2.09 16.25 1.88
CA GLY A 162 2.07 15.26 2.98
C GLY A 162 2.31 13.85 2.47
N TRP A 163 1.70 13.48 1.36
CA TRP A 163 1.85 12.17 0.77
C TRP A 163 2.47 12.23 -0.61
N PHE A 164 3.31 11.24 -0.90
CA PHE A 164 3.85 10.97 -2.23
C PHE A 164 3.43 9.57 -2.66
N ALA A 165 2.78 9.45 -3.82
CA ALA A 165 2.42 8.15 -4.38
C ALA A 165 3.54 7.65 -5.31
N ALA A 166 3.96 6.42 -5.11
CA ALA A 166 4.98 5.73 -5.89
C ALA A 166 4.45 4.39 -6.39
N ASP A 167 5.03 3.87 -7.46
CA ASP A 167 4.67 2.55 -7.94
C ASP A 167 5.00 1.47 -6.91
N GLY A 168 4.03 0.59 -6.64
CA GLY A 168 4.24 -0.55 -5.76
C GLY A 168 5.16 -1.58 -6.40
N ARG A 169 6.18 -2.03 -5.65
CA ARG A 169 7.20 -2.99 -6.12
C ARG A 169 7.30 -4.17 -5.18
N LYS A 170 7.12 -5.39 -5.70
CA LYS A 170 7.20 -6.63 -4.91
C LYS A 170 8.55 -6.78 -4.21
N GLU A 171 9.63 -6.35 -4.84
CA GLU A 171 10.98 -6.39 -4.29
C GLU A 171 11.11 -5.50 -3.04
N ILE A 172 10.52 -4.30 -3.10
CA ILE A 172 10.51 -3.39 -1.94
C ILE A 172 9.62 -3.95 -0.83
N LEU A 173 8.47 -4.50 -1.18
CA LEU A 173 7.53 -5.07 -0.22
C LEU A 173 8.13 -6.28 0.54
N PHE A 174 8.72 -7.22 -0.17
CA PHE A 174 9.07 -8.53 0.39
C PHE A 174 10.57 -8.73 0.66
N GLU A 175 11.45 -8.01 -0.04
CA GLU A 175 12.89 -8.27 -0.01
C GLU A 175 13.69 -7.14 0.66
N THR A 176 13.14 -5.90 0.66
CA THR A 176 13.83 -4.75 1.28
C THR A 176 13.59 -4.73 2.80
N PRO A 177 14.65 -4.56 3.63
CA PRO A 177 14.50 -4.39 5.06
C PRO A 177 13.54 -3.24 5.39
N THR A 178 12.69 -3.43 6.41
CA THR A 178 11.62 -2.48 6.77
C THR A 178 12.12 -1.04 6.90
N ALA A 179 13.24 -0.84 7.60
CA ALA A 179 13.81 0.50 7.83
C ALA A 179 14.32 1.19 6.56
N GLU A 180 14.54 0.44 5.49
CA GLU A 180 15.08 0.95 4.23
C GLU A 180 14.00 1.21 3.17
N ARG A 181 12.77 0.69 3.36
CA ARG A 181 11.70 0.74 2.36
C ARG A 181 11.36 2.16 1.92
N TRP A 182 11.29 3.10 2.86
CA TRP A 182 11.02 4.51 2.56
C TRP A 182 12.07 5.12 1.62
N VAL A 183 13.35 4.94 1.95
CA VAL A 183 14.47 5.42 1.12
C VAL A 183 14.53 4.68 -0.21
N ALA A 184 14.34 3.36 -0.19
CA ALA A 184 14.36 2.53 -1.39
C ALA A 184 13.25 2.91 -2.38
N THR A 185 12.06 3.23 -1.88
CA THR A 185 10.95 3.64 -2.74
C THR A 185 11.23 4.98 -3.40
N PHE A 186 11.68 6.01 -2.66
CA PHE A 186 12.06 7.29 -3.28
C PHE A 186 13.16 7.14 -4.32
N LYS A 187 14.18 6.34 -4.03
CA LYS A 187 15.26 6.05 -4.99
C LYS A 187 14.76 5.36 -6.26
N ALA A 188 13.79 4.45 -6.12
CA ALA A 188 13.19 3.77 -7.26
C ALA A 188 12.41 4.72 -8.18
N GLU A 189 11.92 5.84 -7.63
CA GLU A 189 11.30 6.94 -8.37
C GLU A 189 12.32 7.99 -8.86
N GLY A 190 13.63 7.75 -8.68
CA GLY A 190 14.69 8.67 -9.08
C GLY A 190 14.86 9.89 -8.17
N ILE A 191 14.29 9.85 -6.97
CA ILE A 191 14.31 10.93 -5.99
C ILE A 191 15.33 10.63 -4.90
N ASP A 192 16.25 11.55 -4.62
CA ASP A 192 17.10 11.46 -3.42
C ASP A 192 16.36 12.05 -2.22
N PRO A 193 15.93 11.23 -1.26
CA PRO A 193 15.15 11.71 -0.13
C PRO A 193 15.91 12.69 0.79
N ARG A 194 17.24 12.72 0.75
CA ARG A 194 18.06 13.69 1.49
C ARG A 194 17.85 15.12 1.01
N LEU A 195 17.44 15.30 -0.25
CA LEU A 195 17.14 16.63 -0.81
C LEU A 195 15.77 17.14 -0.39
N LEU A 196 14.89 16.26 0.10
CA LEU A 196 13.55 16.62 0.58
C LEU A 196 13.59 17.25 1.98
N ASP A 197 14.57 16.87 2.82
CA ASP A 197 14.73 17.40 4.19
C ASP A 197 15.31 18.83 4.21
N SER A 198 15.94 19.29 3.12
CA SER A 198 16.64 20.58 3.08
C SER A 198 15.72 21.80 2.85
N GLY A 199 14.43 21.58 2.58
CA GLY A 199 13.46 22.65 2.31
C GLY A 199 12.80 23.28 3.52
N ALA A 200 12.98 22.76 4.74
CA ALA A 200 12.31 23.22 5.95
C ALA A 200 13.09 24.28 6.77
N GLY A 201 14.17 24.82 6.23
CA GLY A 201 15.09 25.67 6.99
C GLY A 201 15.60 26.93 6.29
N ALA A 202 14.81 27.59 5.45
CA ALA A 202 15.20 28.88 4.88
C ALA A 202 13.99 29.76 4.57
N ALA A 203 13.46 30.46 5.54
CA ALA A 203 12.76 31.74 5.42
C ALA A 203 12.78 32.47 6.76
#